data_f0121f43d68b0a4ef8045e40642c340a
#
_entry.id   f0121f43d68b0a4ef8045e40642c340a
#
_cell.length_a   1.000
_cell.length_b   1.000
_cell.length_c   1.000
_cell.angle_alpha   90.00
_cell.angle_beta   90.00
_cell.angle_gamma   90.00
#
_symmetry.space_group_name_H-M   'P 1'
#
loop_
_entity.id
_entity.type
_entity.pdbx_description
1 polymer ?
#
loop_
_entity_poly.entity_id
_entity_poly.type
_entity_poly.pdbx_seq_one_letter_code
_entity_poly.pdbx_strand_id
1 'polypeptide(L)'
;MTKVIDENIQRQLDKKVSFFVKYFPARIQNVGEDAKAARQLVWAFKDSRDSAYEEVAQMTAKHLKEEYGEKVKSMVLVCVPTSKKENYQSRYMMFCNRVSELTGIGNGFSHVCVLQDRLDVHNHRRGKKKTERQAQLIDLDTYYFKDKEICVFDDVVTTGKSYADFANKLEDSGAHVLGGMFLGKTYYRYNRQ
;
A
#
# COMPACT_ATOMS: atom_id res chain seq x y z
N MET A 1 20.23 -13.75 15.53
CA MET A 1 20.18 -14.07 14.09
C MET A 1 19.49 -12.92 13.38
N THR A 2 20.25 -12.13 12.63
CA THR A 2 19.72 -11.06 11.79
C THR A 2 18.96 -11.73 10.63
N LYS A 3 17.67 -11.45 10.51
CA LYS A 3 16.84 -12.01 9.42
C LYS A 3 17.34 -11.39 8.13
N VAL A 4 17.95 -12.18 7.26
CA VAL A 4 18.34 -11.73 5.92
C VAL A 4 17.06 -11.33 5.20
N ILE A 5 16.96 -10.07 4.84
CA ILE A 5 15.85 -9.56 4.03
C ILE A 5 16.15 -9.97 2.59
N ASP A 6 15.13 -10.44 1.88
CA ASP A 6 15.22 -10.73 0.45
C ASP A 6 15.70 -9.49 -0.33
N GLU A 7 16.70 -9.63 -1.18
CA GLU A 7 17.31 -8.52 -1.92
C GLU A 7 16.30 -7.76 -2.78
N ASN A 8 15.31 -8.44 -3.35
CA ASN A 8 14.24 -7.80 -4.13
C ASN A 8 13.33 -6.93 -3.25
N ILE A 9 13.11 -7.33 -1.99
CA ILE A 9 12.36 -6.52 -1.03
C ILE A 9 13.21 -5.32 -0.62
N GLN A 10 14.49 -5.55 -0.28
CA GLN A 10 15.40 -4.51 0.16
C GLN A 10 15.54 -3.42 -0.92
N ARG A 11 15.75 -3.80 -2.18
CA ARG A 11 15.85 -2.90 -3.32
C ARG A 11 14.68 -1.89 -3.38
N GLN A 12 13.47 -2.34 -3.14
CA GLN A 12 12.30 -1.47 -3.16
C GLN A 12 12.17 -0.63 -1.89
N LEU A 13 12.60 -1.15 -0.74
CA LEU A 13 12.58 -0.42 0.54
C LEU A 13 13.70 0.61 0.66
N ASP A 14 14.77 0.49 -0.12
CA ASP A 14 15.87 1.47 -0.19
C ASP A 14 15.47 2.71 -1.01
N LYS A 15 14.38 2.63 -1.77
CA LYS A 15 13.79 3.78 -2.43
C LYS A 15 13.10 4.68 -1.40
N LYS A 16 12.54 5.78 -1.87
CA LYS A 16 11.81 6.70 -1.02
C LYS A 16 10.56 6.06 -0.45
N VAL A 17 10.58 5.75 0.85
CA VAL A 17 9.47 5.14 1.56
C VAL A 17 9.01 6.06 2.68
N SER A 18 7.72 6.42 2.68
CA SER A 18 7.09 7.25 3.69
C SER A 18 5.86 6.57 4.31
N PHE A 19 5.51 6.96 5.53
CA PHE A 19 4.28 6.52 6.19
C PHE A 19 3.70 7.66 7.03
N PHE A 20 2.37 7.70 7.14
CA PHE A 20 1.70 8.82 7.80
C PHE A 20 1.50 8.58 9.29
N VAL A 21 1.17 7.35 9.71
CA VAL A 21 0.91 7.03 11.11
C VAL A 21 1.68 5.80 11.59
N LYS A 22 2.00 5.76 12.89
CA LYS A 22 2.50 4.55 13.55
C LYS A 22 1.32 3.63 13.85
N TYR A 23 1.25 2.48 13.19
CA TYR A 23 0.19 1.50 13.37
C TYR A 23 0.58 0.45 14.40
N PHE A 24 -0.20 0.33 15.46
CA PHE A 24 -0.05 -0.70 16.49
C PHE A 24 -1.19 -1.72 16.36
N PRO A 25 -0.92 -2.98 15.96
CA PRO A 25 -1.95 -4.02 15.86
C PRO A 25 -2.76 -4.18 17.14
N ALA A 26 -4.01 -4.68 17.05
CA ALA A 26 -4.92 -4.80 18.19
C ALA A 26 -4.34 -5.58 19.39
N ARG A 27 -3.45 -6.55 19.14
CA ARG A 27 -2.75 -7.31 20.18
C ARG A 27 -1.79 -6.48 21.04
N ILE A 28 -1.40 -5.29 20.55
CA ILE A 28 -0.59 -4.35 21.34
C ILE A 28 -1.54 -3.51 22.18
N GLN A 29 -1.65 -3.90 23.45
CA GLN A 29 -2.51 -3.26 24.44
C GLN A 29 -1.82 -2.06 25.12
N ASN A 30 -2.60 -1.28 25.89
CA ASN A 30 -2.11 -0.15 26.68
C ASN A 30 -1.38 0.92 25.87
N VAL A 31 -1.86 1.18 24.65
CA VAL A 31 -1.38 2.26 23.79
C VAL A 31 -2.08 3.59 24.13
N GLY A 32 -1.43 4.72 23.84
CA GLY A 32 -2.01 6.06 24.01
C GLY A 32 -3.13 6.38 23.02
N GLU A 33 -3.77 7.54 23.22
CA GLU A 33 -4.91 7.97 22.39
C GLU A 33 -4.49 8.21 20.93
N ASP A 34 -3.28 8.72 20.70
CA ASP A 34 -2.67 8.87 19.36
C ASP A 34 -2.60 7.54 18.59
N ALA A 35 -2.14 6.50 19.25
CA ALA A 35 -2.05 5.16 18.66
C ALA A 35 -3.43 4.51 18.46
N LYS A 36 -4.41 4.82 19.33
CA LYS A 36 -5.80 4.39 19.13
C LYS A 36 -6.43 5.08 17.94
N ALA A 37 -6.25 6.40 17.82
CA ALA A 37 -6.75 7.19 16.69
C ALA A 37 -6.13 6.70 15.37
N ALA A 38 -4.81 6.50 15.31
CA ALA A 38 -4.12 5.95 14.15
C ALA A 38 -4.66 4.57 13.77
N ARG A 39 -4.92 3.70 14.75
CA ARG A 39 -5.51 2.39 14.52
C ARG A 39 -6.93 2.48 13.96
N GLN A 40 -7.75 3.37 14.51
CA GLN A 40 -9.12 3.60 14.03
C GLN A 40 -9.14 4.11 12.59
N LEU A 41 -8.25 5.06 12.25
CA LEU A 41 -8.11 5.58 10.88
C LEU A 41 -7.73 4.46 9.90
N VAL A 42 -6.73 3.64 10.24
CA VAL A 42 -6.32 2.50 9.40
C VAL A 42 -7.47 1.50 9.21
N TRP A 43 -8.23 1.18 10.25
CA TRP A 43 -9.38 0.27 10.15
C TRP A 43 -10.50 0.89 9.33
N ALA A 44 -10.86 2.14 9.57
CA ALA A 44 -11.89 2.84 8.81
C ALA A 44 -11.55 2.92 7.32
N PHE A 45 -10.27 3.18 6.99
CA PHE A 45 -9.81 3.16 5.60
C PHE A 45 -9.88 1.75 4.98
N LYS A 46 -9.47 0.71 5.72
CA LYS A 46 -9.59 -0.68 5.27
C LYS A 46 -11.02 -1.11 5.02
N ASP A 47 -11.95 -0.60 5.83
CA ASP A 47 -13.39 -0.86 5.72
C ASP A 47 -14.10 0.06 4.72
N SER A 48 -13.33 0.87 3.97
CA SER A 48 -13.83 1.77 2.91
C SER A 48 -14.86 2.80 3.41
N ARG A 49 -14.68 3.34 4.64
CA ARG A 49 -15.57 4.36 5.20
C ARG A 49 -15.31 5.72 4.56
N ASP A 50 -16.36 6.43 4.18
CA ASP A 50 -16.29 7.69 3.43
C ASP A 50 -15.42 8.77 4.10
N SER A 51 -15.55 8.96 5.42
CA SER A 51 -14.72 9.91 6.15
C SER A 51 -13.24 9.58 6.11
N ALA A 52 -12.90 8.29 6.12
CA ALA A 52 -11.51 7.85 6.15
C ALA A 52 -10.82 7.99 4.79
N TYR A 53 -11.51 7.69 3.67
CA TYR A 53 -10.85 7.86 2.36
C TYR A 53 -10.52 9.32 2.08
N GLU A 54 -11.40 10.28 2.44
CA GLU A 54 -11.15 11.70 2.25
C GLU A 54 -9.94 12.16 3.09
N GLU A 55 -9.89 11.81 4.38
CA GLU A 55 -8.78 12.15 5.25
C GLU A 55 -7.45 11.61 4.70
N VAL A 56 -7.42 10.33 4.31
CA VAL A 56 -6.21 9.70 3.78
C VAL A 56 -5.82 10.28 2.42
N ALA A 57 -6.80 10.65 1.57
CA ALA A 57 -6.52 11.32 0.30
C ALA A 57 -5.90 12.70 0.51
N GLN A 58 -6.38 13.48 1.46
CA GLN A 58 -5.80 14.78 1.83
C GLN A 58 -4.35 14.63 2.35
N MET A 59 -4.11 13.67 3.24
CA MET A 59 -2.76 13.37 3.74
C MET A 59 -1.82 13.00 2.58
N THR A 60 -2.28 12.14 1.68
CA THR A 60 -1.51 11.68 0.52
C THR A 60 -1.22 12.83 -0.44
N ALA A 61 -2.24 13.62 -0.76
CA ALA A 61 -2.10 14.77 -1.66
C ALA A 61 -1.13 15.82 -1.11
N LYS A 62 -1.22 16.12 0.19
CA LYS A 62 -0.28 17.02 0.86
C LYS A 62 1.15 16.50 0.73
N HIS A 63 1.38 15.25 1.09
CA HIS A 63 2.71 14.63 1.01
C HIS A 63 3.27 14.64 -0.42
N LEU A 64 2.47 14.28 -1.42
CA LEU A 64 2.89 14.31 -2.81
C LEU A 64 3.32 15.70 -3.28
N LYS A 65 2.55 16.74 -2.92
CA LYS A 65 2.88 18.13 -3.26
C LYS A 65 4.15 18.61 -2.57
N GLU A 66 4.32 18.30 -1.29
CA GLU A 66 5.51 18.67 -0.50
C GLU A 66 6.77 17.98 -1.05
N GLU A 67 6.64 16.74 -1.49
CA GLU A 67 7.74 15.89 -1.88
C GLU A 67 8.17 16.11 -3.35
N TYR A 68 7.21 16.27 -4.25
CA TYR A 68 7.45 16.28 -5.69
C TYR A 68 7.08 17.61 -6.37
N GLY A 69 6.40 18.53 -5.67
CA GLY A 69 5.99 19.82 -6.24
C GLY A 69 5.18 19.65 -7.53
N GLU A 70 5.52 20.44 -8.56
CA GLU A 70 4.85 20.38 -9.86
C GLU A 70 5.08 19.08 -10.62
N LYS A 71 6.16 18.35 -10.31
CA LYS A 71 6.46 17.05 -10.94
C LYS A 71 5.34 16.02 -10.72
N VAL A 72 4.55 16.17 -9.66
CA VAL A 72 3.43 15.26 -9.35
C VAL A 72 2.48 15.06 -10.52
N LYS A 73 2.30 16.09 -11.36
CA LYS A 73 1.38 16.04 -12.51
C LYS A 73 1.84 15.12 -13.65
N SER A 74 3.13 14.80 -13.71
CA SER A 74 3.69 13.85 -14.69
C SER A 74 3.81 12.43 -14.16
N MET A 75 3.49 12.22 -12.88
CA MET A 75 3.59 10.93 -12.21
C MET A 75 2.24 10.19 -12.21
N VAL A 76 2.28 8.92 -11.83
CA VAL A 76 1.08 8.08 -11.68
C VAL A 76 1.02 7.50 -10.27
N LEU A 77 -0.15 7.60 -9.64
CA LEU A 77 -0.46 6.91 -8.38
C LEU A 77 -1.05 5.53 -8.67
N VAL A 78 -0.49 4.51 -8.04
CA VAL A 78 -1.00 3.14 -8.10
C VAL A 78 -1.08 2.56 -6.70
N CYS A 79 -2.14 1.80 -6.40
CA CYS A 79 -2.30 1.15 -5.10
C CYS A 79 -1.93 -0.33 -5.16
N VAL A 80 -1.29 -0.83 -4.09
CA VAL A 80 -0.99 -2.27 -3.97
C VAL A 80 -2.32 -3.04 -3.93
N PRO A 81 -2.53 -4.04 -4.81
CA PRO A 81 -3.75 -4.80 -4.82
C PRO A 81 -3.97 -5.57 -3.51
N THR A 82 -5.19 -5.48 -2.98
CA THR A 82 -5.61 -6.26 -1.82
C THR A 82 -5.82 -7.73 -2.18
N SER A 83 -5.89 -8.63 -1.19
CA SER A 83 -6.10 -10.07 -1.43
C SER A 83 -7.42 -10.39 -2.15
N LYS A 84 -8.41 -9.51 -2.09
CA LYS A 84 -9.71 -9.66 -2.75
C LYS A 84 -9.97 -8.50 -3.71
N LYS A 85 -10.48 -8.82 -4.89
CA LYS A 85 -10.84 -7.83 -5.92
C LYS A 85 -11.85 -6.78 -5.40
N GLU A 86 -12.88 -7.23 -4.69
CA GLU A 86 -13.91 -6.36 -4.13
C GLU A 86 -13.31 -5.32 -3.16
N ASN A 87 -12.38 -5.77 -2.29
CA ASN A 87 -11.71 -4.88 -1.35
C ASN A 87 -10.78 -3.89 -2.07
N TYR A 88 -10.17 -4.29 -3.19
CA TYR A 88 -9.36 -3.38 -4.00
C TYR A 88 -10.22 -2.26 -4.58
N GLN A 89 -11.37 -2.61 -5.15
CA GLN A 89 -12.30 -1.64 -5.74
C GLN A 89 -12.90 -0.71 -4.69
N SER A 90 -13.47 -1.26 -3.61
CA SER A 90 -14.14 -0.46 -2.58
C SER A 90 -13.19 0.49 -1.86
N ARG A 91 -11.94 0.07 -1.61
CA ARG A 91 -10.96 0.86 -0.85
C ARG A 91 -10.29 1.93 -1.68
N TYR A 92 -9.88 1.60 -2.91
CA TYR A 92 -8.94 2.44 -3.64
C TYR A 92 -9.54 3.26 -4.79
N MET A 93 -10.72 2.89 -5.30
CA MET A 93 -11.31 3.61 -6.45
C MET A 93 -11.56 5.09 -6.11
N MET A 94 -12.32 5.36 -5.07
CA MET A 94 -12.62 6.74 -4.65
C MET A 94 -11.39 7.47 -4.13
N PHE A 95 -10.52 6.77 -3.40
CA PHE A 95 -9.26 7.31 -2.91
C PHE A 95 -8.36 7.79 -4.06
N CYS A 96 -8.11 6.97 -5.08
CA CYS A 96 -7.26 7.34 -6.22
C CYS A 96 -7.86 8.49 -7.02
N ASN A 97 -9.17 8.50 -7.25
CA ASN A 97 -9.86 9.61 -7.90
C ASN A 97 -9.64 10.91 -7.12
N ARG A 98 -9.84 10.86 -5.81
CA ARG A 98 -9.72 12.04 -4.95
C ARG A 98 -8.29 12.59 -4.88
N VAL A 99 -7.28 11.72 -4.77
CA VAL A 99 -5.88 12.16 -4.81
C VAL A 99 -5.54 12.78 -6.16
N SER A 100 -6.03 12.20 -7.26
CA SER A 100 -5.83 12.75 -8.61
C SER A 100 -6.48 14.13 -8.76
N GLU A 101 -7.71 14.34 -8.29
CA GLU A 101 -8.38 15.64 -8.25
C GLU A 101 -7.58 16.69 -7.48
N LEU A 102 -7.05 16.31 -6.32
CA LEU A 102 -6.32 17.22 -5.43
C LEU A 102 -4.93 17.60 -5.94
N THR A 103 -4.28 16.75 -6.74
CA THR A 103 -2.85 16.92 -7.09
C THR A 103 -2.59 17.04 -8.59
N GLY A 104 -3.49 16.54 -9.42
CA GLY A 104 -3.26 16.36 -10.86
C GLY A 104 -2.41 15.13 -11.19
N ILE A 105 -2.08 14.27 -10.24
CA ILE A 105 -1.36 13.01 -10.50
C ILE A 105 -2.21 12.07 -11.37
N GLY A 106 -1.58 11.35 -12.27
CA GLY A 106 -2.27 10.33 -13.06
C GLY A 106 -2.86 9.24 -12.17
N ASN A 107 -4.09 8.81 -12.47
CA ASN A 107 -4.76 7.75 -11.74
C ASN A 107 -4.53 6.40 -12.42
N GLY A 108 -3.70 5.53 -11.80
CA GLY A 108 -3.37 4.20 -12.33
C GLY A 108 -4.32 3.09 -11.88
N PHE A 109 -5.38 3.41 -11.12
CA PHE A 109 -6.28 2.41 -10.54
C PHE A 109 -6.92 1.47 -11.58
N SER A 110 -7.45 2.01 -12.67
CA SER A 110 -8.12 1.24 -13.73
C SER A 110 -7.18 0.41 -14.60
N HIS A 111 -5.87 0.65 -14.51
CA HIS A 111 -4.82 -0.05 -15.27
C HIS A 111 -4.22 -1.24 -14.51
N VAL A 112 -4.80 -1.55 -13.33
CA VAL A 112 -4.44 -2.72 -12.51
C VAL A 112 -5.67 -3.61 -12.38
N CYS A 113 -5.61 -4.82 -12.92
CA CYS A 113 -6.69 -5.78 -12.84
C CYS A 113 -6.34 -6.93 -11.89
N VAL A 114 -7.15 -7.12 -10.85
CA VAL A 114 -7.06 -8.29 -9.97
C VAL A 114 -7.89 -9.40 -10.63
N LEU A 115 -7.22 -10.38 -11.23
CA LEU A 115 -7.87 -11.48 -11.97
C LEU A 115 -8.35 -12.60 -11.05
N GLN A 116 -7.62 -12.84 -9.96
CA GLN A 116 -7.95 -13.89 -9.00
C GLN A 116 -7.65 -13.43 -7.58
N ASP A 117 -8.59 -13.67 -6.67
CA ASP A 117 -8.39 -13.43 -5.25
C ASP A 117 -7.27 -14.29 -4.70
N ARG A 118 -6.50 -13.74 -3.75
CA ARG A 118 -5.53 -14.52 -3.01
C ARG A 118 -6.28 -15.45 -2.05
N LEU A 119 -6.06 -16.74 -2.16
CA LEU A 119 -6.62 -17.68 -1.21
C LEU A 119 -6.01 -17.45 0.18
N ASP A 120 -6.85 -17.04 1.15
CA ASP A 120 -6.43 -16.93 2.54
C ASP A 120 -6.14 -18.32 3.10
N VAL A 121 -4.86 -18.60 3.35
CA VAL A 121 -4.43 -19.83 4.05
C VAL A 121 -4.66 -19.65 5.57
N HIS A 122 -5.88 -19.32 5.99
CA HIS A 122 -6.31 -19.33 7.38
C HIS A 122 -6.97 -20.66 7.75
N ASN A 123 -6.32 -21.78 7.43
CA ASN A 123 -6.66 -23.07 8.03
C ASN A 123 -5.49 -23.55 8.88
N HIS A 124 -5.35 -22.98 10.09
CA HIS A 124 -4.54 -23.54 11.16
C HIS A 124 -5.19 -24.81 11.71
N ARG A 125 -5.24 -25.87 10.90
CA ARG A 125 -5.34 -27.22 11.44
C ARG A 125 -3.92 -27.74 11.63
N ARG A 126 -3.57 -28.02 12.89
CA ARG A 126 -2.30 -28.66 13.29
C ARG A 126 -1.99 -29.80 12.33
N GLY A 127 -0.83 -29.75 11.66
CA GLY A 127 -0.21 -30.90 11.03
C GLY A 127 -0.19 -30.99 9.51
N LYS A 128 -0.55 -29.95 8.72
CA LYS A 128 -0.35 -29.98 7.25
C LYS A 128 0.80 -29.06 6.84
N LYS A 129 1.70 -29.62 5.97
CA LYS A 129 2.80 -28.91 5.31
C LYS A 129 2.31 -27.57 4.76
N LYS A 130 3.15 -26.52 4.90
CA LYS A 130 2.94 -25.21 4.26
C LYS A 130 2.59 -25.43 2.79
N THR A 131 1.32 -25.31 2.45
CA THR A 131 0.91 -25.19 1.04
C THR A 131 1.47 -23.86 0.55
N GLU A 132 2.16 -23.88 -0.57
CA GLU A 132 2.68 -22.66 -1.21
C GLU A 132 1.54 -21.65 -1.33
N ARG A 133 1.79 -20.42 -0.89
CA ARG A 133 0.86 -19.30 -1.09
C ARG A 133 0.72 -19.13 -2.61
N GLN A 134 -0.44 -19.43 -3.15
CA GLN A 134 -0.72 -19.07 -4.54
C GLN A 134 -0.52 -17.56 -4.69
N ALA A 135 0.35 -17.18 -5.61
CA ALA A 135 0.56 -15.78 -5.94
C ALA A 135 -0.76 -15.19 -6.44
N GLN A 136 -1.08 -13.97 -6.01
CA GLN A 136 -2.23 -13.27 -6.54
C GLN A 136 -2.03 -13.05 -8.04
N LEU A 137 -3.02 -13.37 -8.85
CA LEU A 137 -2.97 -13.13 -10.28
C LEU A 137 -3.41 -11.69 -10.54
N ILE A 138 -2.45 -10.85 -10.89
CA ILE A 138 -2.64 -9.44 -11.20
C ILE A 138 -2.20 -9.24 -12.65
N ASP A 139 -3.05 -8.60 -13.44
CA ASP A 139 -2.72 -8.11 -14.77
C ASP A 139 -2.49 -6.60 -14.74
N LEU A 140 -1.49 -6.14 -15.47
CA LEU A 140 -1.10 -4.74 -15.59
C LEU A 140 -1.22 -4.29 -17.05
N ASP A 141 -1.79 -3.14 -17.25
CA ASP A 141 -1.73 -2.46 -18.55
C ASP A 141 -0.29 -1.99 -18.80
N THR A 142 0.51 -2.88 -19.37
CA THR A 142 1.94 -2.64 -19.61
C THR A 142 2.18 -1.48 -20.58
N TYR A 143 1.25 -1.25 -21.51
CA TYR A 143 1.34 -0.12 -22.43
C TYR A 143 1.15 1.22 -21.69
N TYR A 144 0.21 1.28 -20.76
CA TYR A 144 -0.02 2.46 -19.95
C TYR A 144 1.14 2.76 -18.99
N PHE A 145 1.70 1.73 -18.35
CA PHE A 145 2.74 1.92 -17.33
C PHE A 145 4.15 2.15 -17.90
N LYS A 146 4.38 1.75 -19.15
CA LYS A 146 5.69 1.87 -19.77
C LYS A 146 6.22 3.32 -19.69
N ASP A 147 7.46 3.47 -19.24
CA ASP A 147 8.18 4.74 -19.09
C ASP A 147 7.50 5.76 -18.14
N LYS A 148 6.51 5.34 -17.34
CA LYS A 148 5.85 6.20 -16.34
C LYS A 148 6.60 6.18 -15.02
N GLU A 149 6.72 7.35 -14.40
CA GLU A 149 7.17 7.48 -13.01
C GLU A 149 5.99 7.21 -12.07
N ILE A 150 6.16 6.25 -11.16
CA ILE A 150 5.08 5.73 -10.32
C ILE A 150 5.36 5.94 -8.85
N CYS A 151 4.37 6.46 -8.12
CA CYS A 151 4.27 6.34 -6.67
C CYS A 151 3.31 5.22 -6.31
N VAL A 152 3.75 4.28 -5.48
CA VAL A 152 2.93 3.17 -5.01
C VAL A 152 2.36 3.51 -3.63
N PHE A 153 1.06 3.30 -3.43
CA PHE A 153 0.39 3.47 -2.13
C PHE A 153 -0.10 2.12 -1.59
N ASP A 154 -0.02 1.93 -0.27
CA ASP A 154 -0.64 0.81 0.43
C ASP A 154 -1.17 1.25 1.81
N ASP A 155 -2.10 0.49 2.38
CA ASP A 155 -2.69 0.82 3.68
C ASP A 155 -1.69 0.65 4.84
N VAL A 156 -0.99 -0.48 4.94
CA VAL A 156 -0.04 -0.73 6.04
C VAL A 156 1.19 -1.50 5.58
N VAL A 157 2.35 -0.92 5.81
CA VAL A 157 3.61 -1.64 5.64
C VAL A 157 4.00 -2.35 6.94
N THR A 158 4.29 -3.64 6.82
CA THR A 158 4.81 -4.47 7.92
C THR A 158 6.21 -4.98 7.62
N THR A 159 6.34 -5.82 6.61
CA THR A 159 7.62 -6.35 6.12
C THR A 159 8.04 -5.74 4.78
N GLY A 160 7.14 -5.01 4.14
CA GLY A 160 7.34 -4.46 2.81
C GLY A 160 7.16 -5.47 1.66
N LYS A 161 6.90 -6.76 1.96
CA LYS A 161 6.84 -7.79 0.91
C LYS A 161 5.76 -7.51 -0.14
N SER A 162 4.52 -7.20 0.25
CA SER A 162 3.43 -6.96 -0.71
C SER A 162 3.73 -5.76 -1.60
N TYR A 163 4.26 -4.69 -1.01
CA TYR A 163 4.71 -3.51 -1.73
C TYR A 163 5.82 -3.86 -2.73
N ALA A 164 6.88 -4.55 -2.27
CA ALA A 164 8.02 -4.88 -3.11
C ALA A 164 7.64 -5.82 -4.26
N ASP A 165 6.86 -6.86 -3.99
CA ASP A 165 6.38 -7.78 -5.02
C ASP A 165 5.60 -7.03 -6.12
N PHE A 166 4.75 -6.07 -5.73
CA PHE A 166 3.97 -5.29 -6.67
C PHE A 166 4.81 -4.24 -7.41
N ALA A 167 5.68 -3.52 -6.71
CA ALA A 167 6.59 -2.54 -7.29
C ALA A 167 7.56 -3.18 -8.31
N ASN A 168 8.10 -4.36 -7.99
CA ASN A 168 8.94 -5.11 -8.93
C ASN A 168 8.14 -5.49 -10.20
N LYS A 169 6.89 -5.92 -10.05
CA LYS A 169 6.04 -6.26 -11.19
C LYS A 169 5.73 -5.04 -12.08
N LEU A 170 5.56 -3.86 -11.50
CA LEU A 170 5.44 -2.60 -12.26
C LEU A 170 6.72 -2.28 -13.02
N GLU A 171 7.89 -2.45 -12.40
CA GLU A 171 9.18 -2.23 -13.08
C GLU A 171 9.42 -3.26 -14.19
N ASP A 172 9.02 -4.51 -13.98
CA ASP A 172 9.08 -5.55 -15.03
C ASP A 172 8.20 -5.20 -16.24
N SER A 173 7.15 -4.36 -16.04
CA SER A 173 6.32 -3.82 -17.12
C SER A 173 6.90 -2.57 -17.78
N GLY A 174 8.10 -2.13 -17.38
CA GLY A 174 8.77 -0.96 -17.93
C GLY A 174 8.46 0.36 -17.23
N ALA A 175 7.81 0.34 -16.07
CA ALA A 175 7.58 1.51 -15.24
C ALA A 175 8.82 1.89 -14.40
N HIS A 176 8.85 3.14 -13.92
CA HIS A 176 9.86 3.64 -12.99
C HIS A 176 9.23 3.90 -11.62
N VAL A 177 9.33 2.95 -10.70
CA VAL A 177 8.82 3.12 -9.35
C VAL A 177 9.75 4.03 -8.56
N LEU A 178 9.25 5.20 -8.16
CA LEU A 178 10.00 6.20 -7.39
C LEU A 178 10.05 5.85 -5.90
N GLY A 179 9.00 5.24 -5.37
CA GLY A 179 8.91 4.86 -3.97
C GLY A 179 7.53 4.42 -3.53
N GLY A 180 7.38 4.24 -2.22
CA GLY A 180 6.14 3.80 -1.58
C GLY A 180 5.65 4.78 -0.52
N MET A 181 4.33 4.99 -0.48
CA MET A 181 3.63 5.72 0.57
C MET A 181 2.67 4.77 1.28
N PHE A 182 2.63 4.86 2.60
CA PHE A 182 1.80 3.98 3.42
C PHE A 182 0.97 4.82 4.38
N LEU A 183 -0.32 4.46 4.54
CA LEU A 183 -1.10 5.08 5.60
C LEU A 183 -0.47 4.77 6.96
N GLY A 184 -0.08 3.52 7.22
CA GLY A 184 0.55 3.14 8.47
C GLY A 184 1.78 2.25 8.33
N LYS A 185 2.72 2.40 9.26
CA LYS A 185 3.82 1.46 9.47
C LYS A 185 3.60 0.69 10.76
N THR A 186 3.71 -0.65 10.69
CA THR A 186 3.48 -1.52 11.84
C THR A 186 4.61 -1.42 12.87
N TYR A 187 4.21 -1.19 14.13
CA TYR A 187 5.06 -1.21 15.30
C TYR A 187 4.57 -2.27 16.30
N TYR A 188 5.49 -2.99 16.92
CA TYR A 188 5.17 -4.08 17.85
C TYR A 188 5.45 -3.73 19.30
N ARG A 189 6.04 -2.56 19.58
CA ARG A 189 6.29 -2.06 20.92
C ARG A 189 5.81 -0.62 21.00
N TYR A 190 5.01 -0.31 22.00
CA TYR A 190 4.56 1.04 22.30
C TYR A 190 5.36 1.55 23.50
N ASN A 191 6.18 2.58 23.27
CA ASN A 191 6.88 3.27 24.35
C ASN A 191 6.06 4.49 24.72
N ARG A 192 5.55 4.56 25.96
CA ARG A 192 4.93 5.79 26.48
C ARG A 192 6.01 6.88 26.51
N GLN A 193 5.76 7.97 25.82
CA GLN A 193 6.53 9.21 25.99
C GLN A 193 6.10 9.90 27.26
#